data_3a4f0a9bc774d36951ffa53acc7c0f2b
#
_entry.id   3a4f0a9bc774d36951ffa53acc7c0f2b
#
_cell.length_a   1.000
_cell.length_b   1.000
_cell.length_c   1.000
_cell.angle_alpha   90.00
_cell.angle_beta   90.00
_cell.angle_gamma   90.00
#
_symmetry.space_group_name_H-M   'P 1'
#
loop_
_entity.id
_entity.type
_entity.pdbx_description
1 polymer ?
#
loop_
_entity_poly.entity_id
_entity_poly.type
_entity_poly.pdbx_seq_one_letter_code
_entity_poly.pdbx_strand_id
1 'polypeptide(L)'
;MTRINRSTFINSVFSLVLLMTVSATAWSDGHGHHHAEKKTDATSLVNAYITNFLKVFNEGDAAKIAALYTEDAIWSISGLAEPVYGRAAIQAGIESNADGSIDGATLDASAFNARDLGNGYIMANGSWEQRDAKGTRVDGGLWGNLFQVVNGEVLMVLESTNRD
;
A
#
# COMPACT_ATOMS: atom_id res chain seq x y z
N MET A 1 6.67 -44.90 -36.90
CA MET A 1 6.42 -46.14 -36.15
C MET A 1 7.43 -46.19 -35.00
N THR A 2 6.98 -45.85 -33.81
CA THR A 2 7.79 -46.10 -32.59
C THR A 2 6.81 -46.28 -31.42
N ARG A 3 6.97 -47.39 -30.73
CA ARG A 3 6.05 -48.02 -29.80
C ARG A 3 5.95 -47.28 -28.47
N ILE A 4 4.74 -47.18 -27.97
CA ILE A 4 4.36 -46.78 -26.61
C ILE A 4 4.66 -47.96 -25.67
N ASN A 5 5.43 -47.71 -24.60
CA ASN A 5 5.63 -48.69 -23.55
C ASN A 5 4.80 -48.25 -22.30
N ARG A 6 3.80 -49.04 -21.96
CA ARG A 6 3.01 -48.94 -20.77
C ARG A 6 3.67 -49.73 -19.65
N SER A 7 4.08 -49.11 -18.59
CA SER A 7 4.48 -49.77 -17.33
C SER A 7 3.38 -49.62 -16.29
N THR A 8 2.81 -50.74 -15.94
CA THR A 8 1.80 -50.97 -14.91
C THR A 8 2.52 -51.00 -13.57
N PHE A 9 2.11 -50.22 -12.59
CA PHE A 9 2.52 -50.40 -11.19
C PHE A 9 1.32 -50.63 -10.29
N ILE A 10 1.48 -51.73 -9.55
CA ILE A 10 0.53 -52.49 -8.75
C ILE A 10 0.24 -51.77 -7.43
N ASN A 11 -1.05 -51.81 -7.03
CA ASN A 11 -1.57 -51.45 -5.74
C ASN A 11 -0.91 -52.22 -4.58
N SER A 12 -0.56 -51.54 -3.51
CA SER A 12 -0.36 -52.14 -2.20
C SER A 12 -1.15 -51.37 -1.16
N VAL A 13 -2.26 -51.94 -0.74
CA VAL A 13 -3.11 -51.50 0.35
C VAL A 13 -2.50 -52.03 1.64
N PHE A 14 -1.99 -51.17 2.52
CA PHE A 14 -1.69 -51.50 3.89
C PHE A 14 -2.70 -50.83 4.79
N SER A 15 -3.65 -51.65 5.26
CA SER A 15 -4.52 -51.30 6.39
C SER A 15 -3.72 -51.36 7.70
N LEU A 16 -3.54 -50.19 8.32
CA LEU A 16 -3.07 -50.12 9.69
C LEU A 16 -4.22 -49.66 10.57
N VAL A 17 -4.78 -50.59 11.32
CA VAL A 17 -5.76 -50.36 12.40
C VAL A 17 -4.97 -49.81 13.59
N LEU A 18 -5.14 -48.55 13.95
CA LEU A 18 -4.55 -47.96 15.14
C LEU A 18 -5.64 -47.80 16.21
N LEU A 19 -5.53 -48.58 17.30
CA LEU A 19 -6.37 -48.47 18.50
C LEU A 19 -6.21 -47.06 19.11
N MET A 20 -7.31 -46.32 19.19
CA MET A 20 -7.37 -45.09 19.98
C MET A 20 -7.57 -45.40 21.46
N THR A 21 -6.54 -45.20 22.26
CA THR A 21 -6.70 -45.06 23.73
C THR A 21 -7.09 -43.62 24.03
N VAL A 22 -8.29 -43.40 24.51
CA VAL A 22 -8.77 -42.11 25.01
C VAL A 22 -8.14 -41.86 26.37
N SER A 23 -7.12 -41.02 26.43
CA SER A 23 -6.63 -40.45 27.69
C SER A 23 -7.34 -39.12 27.91
N ALA A 24 -8.22 -39.08 28.90
CA ALA A 24 -8.81 -37.84 29.38
C ALA A 24 -7.72 -37.04 30.12
N THR A 25 -7.18 -36.01 29.47
CA THR A 25 -6.36 -35.02 30.14
C THR A 25 -7.22 -33.84 30.55
N ALA A 26 -7.13 -33.51 31.83
CA ALA A 26 -7.80 -32.39 32.48
C ALA A 26 -7.55 -31.09 31.74
N TRP A 27 -8.62 -30.33 31.49
CA TRP A 27 -8.55 -28.95 31.02
C TRP A 27 -7.99 -28.09 32.17
N SER A 28 -6.75 -27.69 32.05
CA SER A 28 -6.19 -26.60 32.82
C SER A 28 -6.64 -25.31 32.15
N ASP A 29 -7.45 -24.52 32.85
CA ASP A 29 -7.78 -23.14 32.46
C ASP A 29 -6.51 -22.27 32.47
N GLY A 30 -5.74 -22.37 31.39
CA GLY A 30 -4.68 -21.42 31.08
C GLY A 30 -5.31 -20.15 30.58
N HIS A 31 -5.42 -19.12 31.43
CA HIS A 31 -5.69 -17.76 31.05
C HIS A 31 -4.51 -17.29 30.15
N GLY A 32 -4.58 -17.62 28.86
CA GLY A 32 -3.71 -17.05 27.87
C GLY A 32 -4.00 -15.55 27.78
N HIS A 33 -3.14 -14.74 28.37
CA HIS A 33 -3.08 -13.32 28.03
C HIS A 33 -2.70 -13.23 26.55
N HIS A 34 -3.72 -13.24 25.68
CA HIS A 34 -3.53 -12.74 24.34
C HIS A 34 -3.18 -11.25 24.50
N HIS A 35 -1.90 -10.93 24.41
CA HIS A 35 -1.48 -9.60 24.07
C HIS A 35 -2.08 -9.36 22.68
N ALA A 36 -3.24 -8.72 22.65
CA ALA A 36 -3.76 -8.16 21.42
C ALA A 36 -2.71 -7.14 20.96
N GLU A 37 -1.93 -7.50 19.98
CA GLU A 37 -1.05 -6.59 19.28
C GLU A 37 -1.94 -5.40 18.89
N LYS A 38 -1.63 -4.21 19.41
CA LYS A 38 -2.44 -3.01 19.16
C LYS A 38 -2.34 -2.71 17.67
N LYS A 39 -3.29 -3.23 16.88
CA LYS A 39 -3.37 -2.99 15.44
C LYS A 39 -3.40 -1.48 15.26
N THR A 40 -2.36 -0.93 14.65
CA THR A 40 -2.28 0.50 14.38
C THR A 40 -3.45 0.84 13.45
N ASP A 41 -4.26 1.82 13.84
CA ASP A 41 -5.42 2.25 13.08
C ASP A 41 -5.02 2.79 11.71
N ALA A 42 -5.75 2.39 10.66
CA ALA A 42 -5.51 2.79 9.27
C ALA A 42 -5.43 4.32 9.11
N THR A 43 -6.26 5.06 9.84
CA THR A 43 -6.26 6.53 9.83
C THR A 43 -4.94 7.09 10.36
N SER A 44 -4.42 6.52 11.45
CA SER A 44 -3.14 6.93 12.02
C SER A 44 -1.98 6.66 11.08
N LEU A 45 -1.99 5.50 10.39
CA LEU A 45 -0.97 5.14 9.40
C LEU A 45 -0.98 6.09 8.20
N VAL A 46 -2.15 6.37 7.65
CA VAL A 46 -2.30 7.29 6.50
C VAL A 46 -1.89 8.72 6.89
N ASN A 47 -2.29 9.21 8.05
CA ASN A 47 -1.90 10.55 8.51
C ASN A 47 -0.38 10.68 8.70
N ALA A 48 0.26 9.64 9.24
CA ALA A 48 1.73 9.62 9.35
C ALA A 48 2.40 9.62 7.97
N TYR A 49 1.87 8.82 7.02
CA TYR A 49 2.33 8.83 5.64
C TYR A 49 2.19 10.23 5.01
N ILE A 50 1.01 10.87 5.08
CA ILE A 50 0.76 12.20 4.53
C ILE A 50 1.75 13.22 5.12
N THR A 51 1.96 13.20 6.43
CA THR A 51 2.92 14.11 7.09
C THR A 51 4.32 13.97 6.51
N ASN A 52 4.80 12.72 6.30
CA ASN A 52 6.10 12.47 5.71
C ASN A 52 6.12 12.85 4.21
N PHE A 53 5.07 12.51 3.46
CA PHE A 53 4.94 12.85 2.05
C PHE A 53 5.02 14.36 1.82
N LEU A 54 4.24 15.15 2.55
CA LEU A 54 4.23 16.61 2.46
C LEU A 54 5.60 17.21 2.77
N LYS A 55 6.29 16.70 3.79
CA LYS A 55 7.65 17.14 4.11
C LYS A 55 8.59 16.91 2.95
N VAL A 56 8.64 15.68 2.43
CA VAL A 56 9.57 15.30 1.35
C VAL A 56 9.22 15.99 0.04
N PHE A 57 7.92 16.13 -0.26
CA PHE A 57 7.43 16.83 -1.46
C PHE A 57 7.84 18.29 -1.44
N ASN A 58 7.63 18.99 -0.33
CA ASN A 58 7.99 20.41 -0.19
C ASN A 58 9.52 20.65 -0.11
N GLU A 59 10.33 19.60 0.13
CA GLU A 59 11.79 19.64 -0.03
C GLU A 59 12.21 19.55 -1.52
N GLY A 60 11.34 19.06 -2.41
CA GLY A 60 11.58 18.94 -3.85
C GLY A 60 12.55 17.84 -4.26
N ASP A 61 12.75 16.83 -3.41
CA ASP A 61 13.65 15.69 -3.68
C ASP A 61 12.86 14.54 -4.35
N ALA A 62 12.88 14.49 -5.68
CA ALA A 62 12.14 13.51 -6.48
C ALA A 62 12.48 12.05 -6.11
N ALA A 63 13.73 11.77 -5.76
CA ALA A 63 14.13 10.42 -5.37
C ALA A 63 13.53 10.01 -4.02
N LYS A 64 13.48 10.93 -3.06
CA LYS A 64 12.83 10.70 -1.76
C LYS A 64 11.32 10.59 -1.90
N ILE A 65 10.69 11.42 -2.76
CA ILE A 65 9.25 11.30 -3.05
C ILE A 65 8.96 9.92 -3.65
N ALA A 66 9.71 9.52 -4.68
CA ALA A 66 9.55 8.23 -5.34
C ALA A 66 9.76 7.03 -4.37
N ALA A 67 10.64 7.15 -3.38
CA ALA A 67 10.85 6.11 -2.37
C ALA A 67 9.62 5.83 -1.50
N LEU A 68 8.63 6.72 -1.46
CA LEU A 68 7.36 6.54 -0.76
C LEU A 68 6.35 5.69 -1.53
N TYR A 69 6.66 5.25 -2.75
CA TYR A 69 5.83 4.38 -3.60
C TYR A 69 6.37 2.95 -3.61
N THR A 70 5.49 1.96 -3.90
CA THR A 70 5.94 0.59 -4.20
C THR A 70 6.70 0.55 -5.53
N GLU A 71 7.47 -0.53 -5.77
CA GLU A 71 8.25 -0.68 -7.02
C GLU A 71 7.36 -0.69 -8.27
N ASP A 72 6.15 -1.23 -8.14
CA ASP A 72 5.14 -1.39 -9.18
C ASP A 72 3.99 -0.39 -9.09
N ALA A 73 4.18 0.72 -8.37
CA ALA A 73 3.14 1.72 -8.13
C ALA A 73 2.56 2.29 -9.43
N ILE A 74 1.34 2.75 -9.33
CA ILE A 74 0.61 3.39 -10.43
C ILE A 74 0.36 4.86 -10.08
N TRP A 75 0.68 5.73 -11.02
CA TRP A 75 0.45 7.17 -10.90
C TRP A 75 -0.57 7.62 -11.94
N SER A 76 -1.79 7.90 -11.48
CA SER A 76 -2.95 8.28 -12.30
C SER A 76 -3.49 9.63 -11.84
N ILE A 77 -2.70 10.67 -12.03
CA ILE A 77 -2.98 12.02 -11.53
C ILE A 77 -3.50 12.95 -12.62
N SER A 78 -4.14 14.02 -12.18
CA SER A 78 -4.62 15.07 -13.10
C SER A 78 -3.50 15.68 -13.91
N GLY A 79 -3.72 15.84 -15.20
CA GLY A 79 -2.77 16.43 -16.14
C GLY A 79 -1.95 15.41 -16.92
N LEU A 80 -1.90 14.16 -16.49
CA LEU A 80 -1.32 13.07 -17.27
C LEU A 80 -2.30 12.60 -18.36
N ALA A 81 -1.79 12.37 -19.58
CA ALA A 81 -2.58 11.79 -20.68
C ALA A 81 -2.84 10.29 -20.44
N GLU A 82 -1.90 9.59 -19.81
CA GLU A 82 -1.97 8.16 -19.48
C GLU A 82 -1.32 7.91 -18.10
N PRO A 83 -1.71 6.87 -17.38
CA PRO A 83 -1.07 6.51 -16.12
C PRO A 83 0.41 6.17 -16.30
N VAL A 84 1.22 6.51 -15.32
CA VAL A 84 2.64 6.15 -15.23
C VAL A 84 2.79 4.94 -14.32
N TYR A 85 3.62 3.97 -14.71
CA TYR A 85 3.79 2.70 -14.02
C TYR A 85 5.21 2.50 -13.51
N GLY A 86 5.33 2.19 -12.24
CA GLY A 86 6.57 1.86 -11.57
C GLY A 86 7.29 3.08 -10.99
N ARG A 87 7.92 2.87 -9.83
CA ARG A 87 8.62 3.89 -9.04
C ARG A 87 9.62 4.72 -9.85
N ALA A 88 10.43 4.07 -10.69
CA ALA A 88 11.45 4.77 -11.48
C ALA A 88 10.83 5.72 -12.51
N ALA A 89 9.71 5.33 -13.15
CA ALA A 89 9.01 6.20 -14.09
C ALA A 89 8.28 7.35 -13.37
N ILE A 90 7.75 7.10 -12.16
CA ILE A 90 7.17 8.13 -11.29
C ILE A 90 8.25 9.16 -10.92
N GLN A 91 9.45 8.72 -10.52
CA GLN A 91 10.57 9.63 -10.23
C GLN A 91 10.88 10.52 -11.42
N ALA A 92 11.03 9.94 -12.61
CA ALA A 92 11.29 10.71 -13.84
C ALA A 92 10.15 11.70 -14.16
N GLY A 93 8.90 11.32 -13.87
CA GLY A 93 7.74 12.20 -13.99
C GLY A 93 7.84 13.40 -13.04
N ILE A 94 8.20 13.21 -11.80
CA ILE A 94 8.39 14.26 -10.80
C ILE A 94 9.55 15.18 -11.22
N GLU A 95 10.69 14.61 -11.63
CA GLU A 95 11.86 15.37 -12.11
C GLU A 95 11.55 16.26 -13.34
N SER A 96 10.61 15.82 -14.18
CA SER A 96 10.13 16.59 -15.34
C SER A 96 8.95 17.52 -15.04
N ASN A 97 8.53 17.61 -13.78
CA ASN A 97 7.35 18.38 -13.35
C ASN A 97 6.03 17.95 -14.03
N ALA A 98 5.90 16.64 -14.36
CA ALA A 98 4.70 16.09 -14.97
C ALA A 98 3.50 16.05 -14.00
N ASP A 99 3.74 16.16 -12.69
CA ASP A 99 2.73 16.30 -11.64
C ASP A 99 2.04 17.69 -11.66
N GLY A 100 2.61 18.65 -12.39
CA GLY A 100 2.08 20.01 -12.48
C GLY A 100 2.32 20.80 -11.19
N SER A 101 3.36 20.46 -10.44
CA SER A 101 3.80 21.25 -9.28
C SER A 101 4.12 22.67 -9.71
N ILE A 102 3.69 23.65 -8.92
CA ILE A 102 3.89 25.07 -9.20
C ILE A 102 5.14 25.55 -8.47
N ASP A 103 6.08 26.13 -9.21
CA ASP A 103 7.32 26.66 -8.66
C ASP A 103 7.08 27.62 -7.49
N GLY A 104 7.71 27.34 -6.35
CA GLY A 104 7.60 28.14 -5.14
C GLY A 104 6.28 27.99 -4.38
N ALA A 105 5.37 27.10 -4.83
CA ALA A 105 4.20 26.73 -4.06
C ALA A 105 4.52 25.61 -3.06
N THR A 106 3.77 25.58 -1.97
CA THR A 106 3.77 24.48 -1.00
C THR A 106 2.54 23.62 -1.19
N LEU A 107 2.73 22.29 -1.13
CA LEU A 107 1.63 21.32 -1.09
C LEU A 107 1.14 21.15 0.35
N ASP A 108 -0.18 21.12 0.52
CA ASP A 108 -0.88 20.65 1.71
C ASP A 108 -1.90 19.58 1.34
N ALA A 109 -2.14 18.62 2.22
CA ALA A 109 -3.10 17.54 2.00
C ALA A 109 -3.63 17.01 3.34
N SER A 110 -4.89 16.56 3.30
CA SER A 110 -5.53 15.93 4.45
C SER A 110 -6.37 14.73 4.04
N ALA A 111 -6.46 13.73 4.90
CA ALA A 111 -7.35 12.60 4.70
C ALA A 111 -8.74 12.88 5.28
N PHE A 112 -9.79 12.53 4.54
CA PHE A 112 -11.16 12.49 5.03
C PHE A 112 -11.49 11.15 5.69
N ASN A 113 -10.97 10.06 5.09
CA ASN A 113 -11.24 8.71 5.54
C ASN A 113 -10.10 7.77 5.15
N ALA A 114 -9.83 6.78 5.99
CA ALA A 114 -8.94 5.67 5.70
C ALA A 114 -9.59 4.35 6.12
N ARG A 115 -9.49 3.32 5.29
CA ARG A 115 -10.10 2.02 5.49
C ARG A 115 -9.09 0.91 5.30
N ASP A 116 -8.91 0.08 6.31
CA ASP A 116 -8.17 -1.17 6.23
C ASP A 116 -8.94 -2.17 5.34
N LEU A 117 -8.32 -2.64 4.27
CA LEU A 117 -8.86 -3.63 3.34
C LEU A 117 -8.43 -5.05 3.68
N GLY A 118 -7.58 -5.22 4.70
CA GLY A 118 -6.92 -6.48 5.03
C GLY A 118 -5.63 -6.70 4.24
N ASN A 119 -4.88 -7.74 4.64
CA ASN A 119 -3.61 -8.13 3.99
C ASN A 119 -2.58 -6.99 3.84
N GLY A 120 -2.61 -6.01 4.74
CA GLY A 120 -1.72 -4.85 4.72
C GLY A 120 -2.12 -3.75 3.75
N TYR A 121 -3.27 -3.84 3.08
CA TYR A 121 -3.74 -2.79 2.18
C TYR A 121 -4.67 -1.80 2.89
N ILE A 122 -4.49 -0.52 2.59
CA ILE A 122 -5.31 0.58 3.10
C ILE A 122 -5.77 1.43 1.91
N MET A 123 -7.06 1.70 1.83
CA MET A 123 -7.62 2.70 0.92
C MET A 123 -7.93 3.96 1.70
N ALA A 124 -7.55 5.11 1.16
CA ALA A 124 -7.90 6.39 1.74
C ALA A 124 -8.22 7.43 0.67
N ASN A 125 -8.92 8.49 1.09
CA ASN A 125 -9.23 9.63 0.25
C ASN A 125 -9.15 10.93 1.06
N GLY A 126 -9.02 12.04 0.34
CA GLY A 126 -8.89 13.35 0.97
C GLY A 126 -8.86 14.49 -0.03
N SER A 127 -8.38 15.63 0.42
CA SER A 127 -8.15 16.81 -0.39
C SER A 127 -6.69 17.20 -0.40
N TRP A 128 -6.29 17.90 -1.45
CA TRP A 128 -4.98 18.50 -1.59
C TRP A 128 -5.11 19.92 -2.12
N GLU A 129 -4.13 20.76 -1.83
CA GLU A 129 -4.03 22.10 -2.38
C GLU A 129 -2.57 22.53 -2.47
N GLN A 130 -2.29 23.37 -3.45
CA GLN A 130 -1.03 24.10 -3.55
C GLN A 130 -1.28 25.57 -3.21
N ARG A 131 -0.36 26.14 -2.43
CA ARG A 131 -0.40 27.55 -2.03
C ARG A 131 0.88 28.27 -2.45
N ASP A 132 0.72 29.47 -2.99
CA ASP A 132 1.86 30.33 -3.31
C ASP A 132 2.55 30.86 -2.04
N ALA A 133 3.67 31.59 -2.23
CA ALA A 133 4.43 32.20 -1.13
C ALA A 133 3.64 33.20 -0.29
N LYS A 134 2.47 33.64 -0.76
CA LYS A 134 1.57 34.54 -0.01
C LYS A 134 0.49 33.77 0.76
N GLY A 135 0.46 32.43 0.63
CA GLY A 135 -0.54 31.57 1.20
C GLY A 135 -1.85 31.50 0.41
N THR A 136 -1.89 32.05 -0.80
CA THR A 136 -3.06 31.97 -1.67
C THR A 136 -3.12 30.60 -2.31
N ARG A 137 -4.29 29.92 -2.28
CA ARG A 137 -4.51 28.67 -3.00
C ARG A 137 -4.42 28.92 -4.50
N VAL A 138 -3.54 28.21 -5.19
CA VAL A 138 -3.28 28.34 -6.62
C VAL A 138 -3.68 27.10 -7.41
N ASP A 139 -3.80 25.95 -6.74
CA ASP A 139 -4.29 24.68 -7.31
C ASP A 139 -4.88 23.82 -6.20
N GLY A 140 -5.58 22.73 -6.54
CA GLY A 140 -6.12 21.78 -5.58
C GLY A 140 -7.17 20.85 -6.15
N GLY A 141 -7.63 19.95 -5.28
CA GLY A 141 -8.63 18.97 -5.66
C GLY A 141 -8.79 17.86 -4.64
N LEU A 142 -9.22 16.71 -5.12
CA LEU A 142 -9.39 15.51 -4.30
C LEU A 142 -8.35 14.45 -4.69
N TRP A 143 -8.07 13.56 -3.76
CA TRP A 143 -7.26 12.38 -3.99
C TRP A 143 -7.95 11.12 -3.46
N GLY A 144 -7.65 9.96 -4.11
CA GLY A 144 -8.11 8.63 -3.67
C GLY A 144 -7.02 7.62 -3.94
N ASN A 145 -6.35 7.15 -2.89
CA ASN A 145 -5.12 6.41 -2.97
C ASN A 145 -5.22 5.02 -2.35
N LEU A 146 -4.43 4.09 -2.86
CA LEU A 146 -4.20 2.78 -2.29
C LEU A 146 -2.79 2.72 -1.71
N PHE A 147 -2.70 2.23 -0.47
CA PHE A 147 -1.44 2.05 0.24
C PHE A 147 -1.24 0.58 0.60
N GLN A 148 0.02 0.18 0.80
CA GLN A 148 0.41 -1.11 1.33
C GLN A 148 1.38 -0.93 2.50
N VAL A 149 1.18 -1.70 3.56
CA VAL A 149 2.12 -1.79 4.68
C VAL A 149 3.13 -2.90 4.36
N VAL A 150 4.38 -2.51 4.13
CA VAL A 150 5.50 -3.41 3.79
C VAL A 150 6.57 -3.28 4.87
N ASN A 151 6.85 -4.35 5.60
CA ASN A 151 7.84 -4.35 6.70
C ASN A 151 7.61 -3.25 7.76
N GLY A 152 6.36 -2.87 8.00
CA GLY A 152 5.99 -1.82 8.95
C GLY A 152 5.98 -0.40 8.37
N GLU A 153 6.39 -0.21 7.13
CA GLU A 153 6.32 1.06 6.40
C GLU A 153 5.08 1.13 5.52
N VAL A 154 4.47 2.30 5.42
CA VAL A 154 3.35 2.55 4.50
C VAL A 154 3.91 3.08 3.19
N LEU A 155 3.62 2.39 2.09
CA LEU A 155 4.01 2.79 0.73
C LEU A 155 2.76 2.98 -0.13
N MET A 156 2.80 3.93 -1.07
CA MET A 156 1.72 4.18 -2.03
C MET A 156 1.79 3.18 -3.18
N VAL A 157 0.69 2.48 -3.42
CA VAL A 157 0.51 1.54 -4.54
C VAL A 157 -0.15 2.20 -5.73
N LEU A 158 -1.15 3.03 -5.45
CA LEU A 158 -1.86 3.82 -6.46
C LEU A 158 -2.07 5.23 -5.91
N GLU A 159 -1.63 6.21 -6.65
CA GLU A 159 -2.05 7.58 -6.47
C GLU A 159 -3.02 7.99 -7.57
N SER A 160 -4.15 8.54 -7.15
CA SER A 160 -5.14 9.11 -8.06
C SER A 160 -5.58 10.47 -7.54
N THR A 161 -5.45 11.49 -8.39
CA THR A 161 -5.88 12.85 -8.06
C THR A 161 -6.74 13.42 -9.17
N ASN A 162 -7.62 14.33 -8.80
CA ASN A 162 -8.30 15.24 -9.73
C ASN A 162 -8.05 16.68 -9.31
N ARG A 163 -8.32 17.60 -10.23
CA ARG A 163 -8.38 19.06 -9.98
C ARG A 163 -9.84 19.52 -9.97
N ASP A 164 -10.16 20.46 -9.12
CA ASP A 164 -11.47 21.12 -9.04
C ASP A 164 -11.52 22.42 -9.86
#